data_cebef02593bd8517a374da3cb979c49a
#
_entry.id   cebef02593bd8517a374da3cb979c49a
#
_cell.length_a   1.000
_cell.length_b   1.000
_cell.length_c   1.000
_cell.angle_alpha   90.00
_cell.angle_beta   90.00
_cell.angle_gamma   90.00
#
_symmetry.space_group_name_H-M   'P 1'
#
loop_
_entity.id
_entity.type
_entity.pdbx_description
1 polymer ?
#
loop_
_entity_poly.entity_id
_entity_poly.type
_entity_poly.pdbx_seq_one_letter_code
_entity_poly.pdbx_strand_id
1 'polypeptide(L)'
;MTTETPAETPTFKSEAIGKPGEPVAFPVERERIAAYAAATNDPIAGHAAGELAPPVFSIVPSFQAMGMASLAVIPHELLGAILHGEQDFHFHRPITPGTKLETVATPIGMRQRSSGVTVVVRTDTRDEAGELVTEGYATTFVRGAQGAEDVGEGAPEHRFDDSLREREPAAEVSQTYDADQTFRYAEASGDPMQIHLDDAFAKSVGLPGIIIHGMCSMAFTSVGAIESFCPEDPTRLRRLAVRFASIALPEQTITTRYWDAGERDGRACYAYETTSDAGAVVIKDGWAEIAAPGA
;
A
#
# COMPACT_ATOMS: atom_id res chain seq x y z
N MET A 1 2.75 -50.37 4.32
CA MET A 1 3.62 -49.22 4.69
C MET A 1 3.71 -48.35 3.46
N THR A 2 2.84 -47.36 3.37
CA THR A 2 2.92 -46.30 2.35
C THR A 2 4.02 -45.35 2.80
N THR A 3 5.12 -45.37 2.09
CA THR A 3 6.19 -44.34 2.26
C THR A 3 5.62 -43.02 1.74
N GLU A 4 5.18 -42.14 2.65
CA GLU A 4 4.98 -40.74 2.32
C GLU A 4 6.33 -40.16 1.86
N THR A 5 6.37 -39.77 0.60
CA THR A 5 7.48 -38.97 0.08
C THR A 5 7.47 -37.67 0.86
N PRO A 6 8.58 -37.20 1.47
CA PRO A 6 8.62 -35.92 2.13
C PRO A 6 8.17 -34.85 1.13
N ALA A 7 7.18 -34.02 1.52
CA ALA A 7 6.79 -32.88 0.70
C ALA A 7 8.03 -32.01 0.45
N GLU A 8 8.34 -31.75 -0.81
CA GLU A 8 9.44 -30.87 -1.18
C GLU A 8 9.23 -29.50 -0.54
N THR A 9 10.25 -28.96 0.11
CA THR A 9 10.19 -27.62 0.70
C THR A 9 10.00 -26.60 -0.42
N PRO A 10 8.95 -25.75 -0.37
CA PRO A 10 8.74 -24.73 -1.40
C PRO A 10 9.99 -23.86 -1.58
N THR A 11 10.46 -23.71 -2.82
CA THR A 11 11.70 -23.00 -3.14
C THR A 11 11.40 -21.63 -3.74
N PHE A 12 11.93 -20.59 -3.12
CA PHE A 12 11.89 -19.23 -3.67
C PHE A 12 12.79 -19.10 -4.89
N LYS A 13 12.34 -18.35 -5.89
CA LYS A 13 13.06 -18.19 -7.16
C LYS A 13 13.90 -16.92 -7.12
N SER A 14 15.08 -16.99 -6.50
CA SER A 14 16.01 -15.84 -6.37
C SER A 14 16.52 -15.32 -7.71
N GLU A 15 16.54 -16.16 -8.76
CA GLU A 15 16.90 -15.77 -10.11
C GLU A 15 15.92 -14.79 -10.78
N ALA A 16 14.73 -14.59 -10.22
CA ALA A 16 13.77 -13.58 -10.70
C ALA A 16 14.09 -12.18 -10.18
N ILE A 17 14.90 -12.07 -9.11
CA ILE A 17 15.27 -10.76 -8.54
C ILE A 17 16.07 -9.95 -9.56
N GLY A 18 15.66 -8.68 -9.73
CA GLY A 18 16.23 -7.74 -10.71
C GLY A 18 15.70 -7.90 -12.13
N LYS A 19 14.79 -8.86 -12.41
CA LYS A 19 14.21 -9.03 -13.74
C LYS A 19 12.86 -8.30 -13.80
N PRO A 20 12.71 -7.27 -14.67
CA PRO A 20 11.43 -6.61 -14.85
C PRO A 20 10.41 -7.57 -15.47
N GLY A 21 9.17 -7.46 -15.01
CA GLY A 21 8.03 -8.14 -15.61
C GLY A 21 7.57 -7.48 -16.92
N GLU A 22 6.57 -8.07 -17.55
CA GLU A 22 5.92 -7.49 -18.72
C GLU A 22 5.14 -6.22 -18.32
N PRO A 23 5.14 -5.18 -19.19
CA PRO A 23 4.35 -3.98 -18.94
C PRO A 23 2.84 -4.27 -18.88
N VAL A 24 2.15 -3.62 -17.96
CA VAL A 24 0.69 -3.69 -17.81
C VAL A 24 0.10 -2.32 -18.10
N ALA A 25 -0.70 -2.22 -19.16
CA ALA A 25 -1.35 -0.99 -19.55
C ALA A 25 -2.64 -0.75 -18.76
N PHE A 26 -2.89 0.51 -18.41
CA PHE A 26 -4.09 0.93 -17.68
C PHE A 26 -4.62 2.27 -18.20
N PRO A 27 -5.82 2.30 -18.83
CA PRO A 27 -6.49 3.55 -19.18
C PRO A 27 -7.12 4.17 -17.93
N VAL A 28 -6.85 5.45 -17.70
CA VAL A 28 -7.41 6.19 -16.57
C VAL A 28 -8.75 6.80 -16.96
N GLU A 29 -9.83 6.27 -16.43
CA GLU A 29 -11.19 6.76 -16.65
C GLU A 29 -11.63 7.64 -15.47
N ARG A 30 -12.36 8.73 -15.78
CA ARG A 30 -12.91 9.66 -14.78
C ARG A 30 -13.77 8.94 -13.74
N GLU A 31 -14.63 8.05 -14.22
CA GLU A 31 -15.55 7.27 -13.40
C GLU A 31 -14.79 6.35 -12.44
N ARG A 32 -13.65 5.80 -12.88
CA ARG A 32 -12.80 4.94 -12.04
C ARG A 32 -12.14 5.73 -10.92
N ILE A 33 -11.66 6.95 -11.20
CA ILE A 33 -11.11 7.86 -10.18
C ILE A 33 -12.20 8.20 -9.14
N ALA A 34 -13.37 8.65 -9.61
CA ALA A 34 -14.47 9.02 -8.73
C ALA A 34 -14.97 7.84 -7.88
N ALA A 35 -15.06 6.64 -8.47
CA ALA A 35 -15.42 5.42 -7.74
C ALA A 35 -14.40 5.08 -6.65
N TYR A 36 -13.10 5.25 -6.91
CA TYR A 36 -12.05 5.02 -5.92
C TYR A 36 -12.13 6.05 -4.77
N ALA A 37 -12.32 7.34 -5.09
CA ALA A 37 -12.51 8.38 -4.09
C ALA A 37 -13.74 8.08 -3.20
N ALA A 38 -14.88 7.71 -3.80
CA ALA A 38 -16.07 7.30 -3.06
C ALA A 38 -15.83 6.05 -2.19
N ALA A 39 -15.08 5.07 -2.70
CA ALA A 39 -14.76 3.84 -1.97
C ALA A 39 -13.75 4.04 -0.83
N THR A 40 -13.09 5.17 -0.77
CA THR A 40 -12.15 5.55 0.29
C THR A 40 -12.66 6.72 1.14
N ASN A 41 -13.93 7.08 1.02
CA ASN A 41 -14.56 8.19 1.73
C ASN A 41 -13.77 9.51 1.57
N ASP A 42 -13.14 9.71 0.41
CA ASP A 42 -12.31 10.88 0.11
C ASP A 42 -13.18 12.10 -0.23
N PRO A 43 -13.21 13.16 0.61
CA PRO A 43 -14.07 14.31 0.42
C PRO A 43 -13.47 15.38 -0.51
N ILE A 44 -12.23 15.19 -0.97
CA ILE A 44 -11.51 16.21 -1.77
C ILE A 44 -12.23 16.38 -3.10
N ALA A 45 -12.68 17.62 -3.38
CA ALA A 45 -13.58 17.90 -4.49
C ALA A 45 -13.06 17.42 -5.87
N GLY A 46 -11.79 17.63 -6.17
CA GLY A 46 -11.15 17.17 -7.41
C GLY A 46 -11.11 15.64 -7.54
N HIS A 47 -10.92 14.92 -6.42
CA HIS A 47 -10.95 13.47 -6.36
C HIS A 47 -12.37 12.94 -6.56
N ALA A 48 -13.34 13.48 -5.81
CA ALA A 48 -14.75 13.08 -5.91
C ALA A 48 -15.34 13.36 -7.30
N ALA A 49 -14.89 14.42 -7.98
CA ALA A 49 -15.28 14.74 -9.35
C ALA A 49 -14.57 13.89 -10.43
N GLY A 50 -13.58 13.06 -10.02
CA GLY A 50 -12.78 12.28 -10.96
C GLY A 50 -11.84 13.12 -11.84
N GLU A 51 -11.51 14.33 -11.42
CA GLU A 51 -10.64 15.26 -12.16
C GLU A 51 -9.16 15.07 -11.82
N LEU A 52 -8.90 14.59 -10.63
CA LEU A 52 -7.58 14.24 -10.10
C LEU A 52 -7.70 12.94 -9.33
N ALA A 53 -6.84 11.98 -9.57
CA ALA A 53 -6.84 10.74 -8.79
C ALA A 53 -6.32 10.98 -7.36
N PRO A 54 -6.97 10.37 -6.34
CA PRO A 54 -6.36 10.27 -5.01
C PRO A 54 -4.96 9.67 -5.10
N PRO A 55 -3.98 10.09 -4.31
CA PRO A 55 -2.60 9.58 -4.44
C PRO A 55 -2.50 8.04 -4.36
N VAL A 56 -3.24 7.42 -3.44
CA VAL A 56 -3.22 5.96 -3.27
C VAL A 56 -3.96 5.20 -4.40
N PHE A 57 -4.69 5.90 -5.28
CA PHE A 57 -5.18 5.32 -6.55
C PHE A 57 -4.04 4.70 -7.37
N SER A 58 -2.78 5.10 -7.14
CA SER A 58 -1.59 4.53 -7.77
C SER A 58 -1.48 3.01 -7.61
N ILE A 59 -2.15 2.41 -6.62
CA ILE A 59 -2.24 0.95 -6.50
C ILE A 59 -3.03 0.32 -7.64
N VAL A 60 -4.05 1.01 -8.18
CA VAL A 60 -4.98 0.44 -9.16
C VAL A 60 -4.27 0.04 -10.46
N PRO A 61 -3.48 0.92 -11.12
CA PRO A 61 -2.71 0.54 -12.31
C PRO A 61 -1.55 -0.43 -12.00
N SER A 62 -1.06 -0.47 -10.75
CA SER A 62 0.12 -1.27 -10.40
C SER A 62 -0.21 -2.65 -9.80
N PHE A 63 -1.43 -2.88 -9.33
CA PHE A 63 -1.81 -4.08 -8.57
C PHE A 63 -1.51 -5.40 -9.32
N GLN A 64 -1.90 -5.48 -10.59
CA GLN A 64 -1.68 -6.69 -11.40
C GLN A 64 -0.18 -6.95 -11.63
N ALA A 65 0.57 -5.93 -12.05
CA ALA A 65 2.01 -6.06 -12.30
C ALA A 65 2.76 -6.45 -11.01
N MET A 66 2.42 -5.81 -9.89
CA MET A 66 2.98 -6.10 -8.56
C MET A 66 2.71 -7.56 -8.14
N GLY A 67 1.48 -8.03 -8.33
CA GLY A 67 1.10 -9.41 -8.05
C GLY A 67 1.90 -10.42 -8.88
N MET A 68 2.01 -10.20 -10.19
CA MET A 68 2.79 -11.06 -11.09
C MET A 68 4.28 -11.09 -10.71
N ALA A 69 4.88 -9.95 -10.39
CA ALA A 69 6.27 -9.88 -9.96
C ALA A 69 6.52 -10.60 -8.62
N SER A 70 5.59 -10.49 -7.67
CA SER A 70 5.66 -11.24 -6.40
C SER A 70 5.62 -12.75 -6.64
N LEU A 71 4.72 -13.22 -7.51
CA LEU A 71 4.56 -14.64 -7.85
C LEU A 71 5.71 -15.20 -8.71
N ALA A 72 6.48 -14.34 -9.38
CA ALA A 72 7.71 -14.75 -10.06
C ALA A 72 8.78 -15.22 -9.07
N VAL A 73 8.73 -14.78 -7.81
CA VAL A 73 9.68 -15.12 -6.74
C VAL A 73 9.08 -16.12 -5.76
N ILE A 74 7.82 -15.91 -5.34
CA ILE A 74 7.17 -16.69 -4.27
C ILE A 74 6.55 -17.96 -4.85
N PRO A 75 6.84 -19.15 -4.27
CA PRO A 75 6.20 -20.40 -4.68
C PRO A 75 4.69 -20.34 -4.49
N HIS A 76 3.94 -20.94 -5.42
CA HIS A 76 2.47 -20.90 -5.41
C HIS A 76 1.84 -21.62 -4.20
N GLU A 77 2.52 -22.58 -3.63
CA GLU A 77 2.11 -23.29 -2.41
C GLU A 77 2.02 -22.37 -1.20
N LEU A 78 2.71 -21.24 -1.23
CA LEU A 78 2.77 -20.26 -0.14
C LEU A 78 1.79 -19.08 -0.29
N LEU A 79 0.93 -19.10 -1.30
CA LEU A 79 -0.03 -18.00 -1.57
C LEU A 79 -0.90 -17.65 -0.37
N GLY A 80 -1.37 -18.67 0.38
CA GLY A 80 -2.19 -18.45 1.58
C GLY A 80 -1.44 -17.84 2.77
N ALA A 81 -0.11 -17.76 2.70
CA ALA A 81 0.73 -17.17 3.76
C ALA A 81 1.18 -15.75 3.44
N ILE A 82 0.80 -15.22 2.26
CA ILE A 82 1.19 -13.88 1.79
C ILE A 82 0.40 -12.81 2.54
N LEU A 83 1.13 -11.80 3.02
CA LEU A 83 0.59 -10.58 3.58
C LEU A 83 1.23 -9.37 2.89
N HIS A 84 0.45 -8.33 2.62
CA HIS A 84 0.98 -7.03 2.24
C HIS A 84 1.54 -6.37 3.50
N GLY A 85 2.85 -6.31 3.64
CA GLY A 85 3.53 -5.85 4.84
C GLY A 85 3.77 -4.34 4.87
N GLU A 86 4.28 -3.80 3.75
CA GLU A 86 4.60 -2.37 3.63
C GLU A 86 4.29 -1.89 2.22
N GLN A 87 3.90 -0.61 2.10
CA GLN A 87 3.74 0.09 0.83
C GLN A 87 4.37 1.47 0.95
N ASP A 88 5.14 1.85 -0.06
CA ASP A 88 5.73 3.18 -0.19
C ASP A 88 5.48 3.69 -1.61
N PHE A 89 4.87 4.85 -1.75
CA PHE A 89 4.65 5.52 -3.03
C PHE A 89 5.38 6.85 -3.09
N HIS A 90 6.08 7.09 -4.21
CA HIS A 90 6.67 8.36 -4.60
C HIS A 90 5.86 8.91 -5.78
N PHE A 91 5.21 10.06 -5.58
CA PHE A 91 4.33 10.70 -6.56
C PHE A 91 5.12 11.77 -7.33
N HIS A 92 5.40 11.51 -8.60
CA HIS A 92 6.16 12.42 -9.47
C HIS A 92 5.24 13.34 -10.24
N ARG A 93 4.10 12.83 -10.71
CA ARG A 93 3.10 13.55 -11.51
C ARG A 93 1.68 13.19 -11.07
N PRO A 94 0.71 14.11 -11.18
CA PRO A 94 -0.69 13.79 -10.90
C PRO A 94 -1.24 12.82 -11.96
N ILE A 95 -2.11 11.92 -11.52
CA ILE A 95 -2.88 11.05 -12.40
C ILE A 95 -4.21 11.73 -12.70
N THR A 96 -4.51 11.95 -13.99
CA THR A 96 -5.73 12.62 -14.45
C THR A 96 -6.49 11.75 -15.45
N PRO A 97 -7.81 11.93 -15.63
CA PRO A 97 -8.60 11.16 -16.57
C PRO A 97 -8.11 11.37 -18.01
N GLY A 98 -8.16 10.30 -18.81
CA GLY A 98 -7.68 10.28 -20.19
C GLY A 98 -6.22 9.90 -20.35
N THR A 99 -5.42 9.90 -19.28
CA THR A 99 -4.03 9.40 -19.31
C THR A 99 -4.05 7.88 -19.54
N LYS A 100 -3.13 7.38 -20.36
CA LYS A 100 -2.84 5.95 -20.42
C LYS A 100 -1.56 5.67 -19.67
N LEU A 101 -1.67 4.85 -18.66
CA LEU A 101 -0.54 4.45 -17.83
C LEU A 101 -0.03 3.08 -18.25
N GLU A 102 1.25 2.87 -18.07
CA GLU A 102 1.90 1.57 -18.18
C GLU A 102 2.74 1.32 -16.95
N THR A 103 2.54 0.16 -16.29
CA THR A 103 3.30 -0.21 -15.10
C THR A 103 4.19 -1.41 -15.40
N VAL A 104 5.47 -1.28 -15.07
CA VAL A 104 6.43 -2.37 -15.00
C VAL A 104 6.75 -2.65 -13.54
N ALA A 105 6.66 -3.91 -13.13
CA ALA A 105 7.02 -4.32 -11.79
C ALA A 105 8.27 -5.19 -11.81
N THR A 106 9.19 -4.94 -10.88
CA THR A 106 10.46 -5.66 -10.75
C THR A 106 10.61 -6.15 -9.31
N PRO A 107 10.72 -7.44 -9.04
CA PRO A 107 11.14 -7.92 -7.73
C PRO A 107 12.59 -7.51 -7.52
N ILE A 108 12.86 -6.66 -6.53
CA ILE A 108 14.19 -6.06 -6.33
C ILE A 108 14.97 -6.70 -5.19
N GLY A 109 14.30 -7.43 -4.30
CA GLY A 109 15.01 -8.08 -3.21
C GLY A 109 14.16 -9.07 -2.43
N MET A 110 14.87 -9.94 -1.73
CA MET A 110 14.29 -10.94 -0.86
C MET A 110 15.18 -11.11 0.38
N ARG A 111 14.56 -11.28 1.55
CA ARG A 111 15.28 -11.49 2.83
C ARG A 111 14.60 -12.55 3.68
N GLN A 112 15.40 -13.45 4.23
CA GLN A 112 14.95 -14.33 5.31
C GLN A 112 14.78 -13.54 6.60
N ARG A 113 13.67 -13.80 7.30
CA ARG A 113 13.38 -13.24 8.63
C ARG A 113 13.12 -14.41 9.59
N SER A 114 13.21 -14.16 10.88
CA SER A 114 12.90 -15.17 11.91
C SER A 114 11.48 -15.72 11.82
N SER A 115 10.51 -14.91 11.36
CA SER A 115 9.08 -15.24 11.28
C SER A 115 8.59 -15.50 9.85
N GLY A 116 9.45 -15.44 8.82
CA GLY A 116 9.05 -15.64 7.44
C GLY A 116 10.04 -15.06 6.43
N VAL A 117 9.57 -14.76 5.23
CA VAL A 117 10.38 -14.19 4.15
C VAL A 117 9.74 -12.88 3.70
N THR A 118 10.55 -11.84 3.48
CA THR A 118 10.11 -10.61 2.80
C THR A 118 10.57 -10.63 1.36
N VAL A 119 9.66 -10.22 0.44
CA VAL A 119 9.96 -9.97 -0.97
C VAL A 119 9.57 -8.54 -1.27
N VAL A 120 10.50 -7.77 -1.83
CA VAL A 120 10.28 -6.38 -2.21
C VAL A 120 10.09 -6.28 -3.72
N VAL A 121 9.00 -5.68 -4.14
CA VAL A 121 8.68 -5.39 -5.55
C VAL A 121 8.65 -3.88 -5.74
N ARG A 122 9.43 -3.39 -6.70
CA ARG A 122 9.34 -2.02 -7.20
C ARG A 122 8.39 -1.97 -8.38
N THR A 123 7.54 -0.96 -8.45
CA THR A 123 6.67 -0.65 -9.57
C THR A 123 7.00 0.73 -10.13
N ASP A 124 7.25 0.81 -11.42
CA ASP A 124 7.41 2.06 -12.16
C ASP A 124 6.20 2.24 -13.05
N THR A 125 5.35 3.23 -12.76
CA THR A 125 4.19 3.59 -13.58
C THR A 125 4.51 4.84 -14.39
N ARG A 126 4.38 4.74 -15.71
CA ARG A 126 4.71 5.80 -16.67
C ARG A 126 3.51 6.19 -17.49
N ASP A 127 3.52 7.42 -18.00
CA ASP A 127 2.53 7.92 -18.95
C ASP A 127 2.94 7.59 -20.42
N GLU A 128 2.10 8.00 -21.38
CA GLU A 128 2.31 7.79 -22.82
C GLU A 128 3.58 8.47 -23.36
N ALA A 129 4.10 9.48 -22.68
CA ALA A 129 5.37 10.14 -23.02
C ALA A 129 6.59 9.40 -22.43
N GLY A 130 6.37 8.33 -21.66
CA GLY A 130 7.41 7.59 -20.95
C GLY A 130 7.87 8.26 -19.65
N GLU A 131 7.21 9.32 -19.23
CA GLU A 131 7.54 10.03 -18.00
C GLU A 131 7.06 9.27 -16.77
N LEU A 132 7.88 9.21 -15.74
CA LEU A 132 7.55 8.53 -14.48
C LEU A 132 6.46 9.31 -13.73
N VAL A 133 5.32 8.65 -13.51
CA VAL A 133 4.16 9.19 -12.80
C VAL A 133 4.20 8.79 -11.33
N THR A 134 4.36 7.49 -11.07
CA THR A 134 4.47 6.96 -9.71
C THR A 134 5.53 5.88 -9.65
N GLU A 135 6.35 5.91 -8.61
CA GLU A 135 7.23 4.83 -8.21
C GLU A 135 6.69 4.22 -6.93
N GLY A 136 6.54 2.90 -6.89
CA GLY A 136 6.01 2.20 -5.73
C GLY A 136 6.96 1.11 -5.24
N TYR A 137 6.97 0.86 -3.94
CA TYR A 137 7.68 -0.26 -3.32
C TYR A 137 6.71 -1.01 -2.42
N ALA A 138 6.41 -2.26 -2.79
CA ALA A 138 5.59 -3.15 -2.00
C ALA A 138 6.47 -4.20 -1.32
N THR A 139 6.36 -4.32 -0.01
CA THR A 139 7.00 -5.39 0.74
C THR A 139 5.95 -6.45 1.07
N THR A 140 6.06 -7.57 0.40
CA THR A 140 5.26 -8.77 0.68
C THR A 140 5.94 -9.58 1.78
N PHE A 141 5.17 -10.01 2.78
CA PHE A 141 5.65 -10.90 3.85
C PHE A 141 5.00 -12.28 3.72
N VAL A 142 5.82 -13.32 3.56
CA VAL A 142 5.37 -14.72 3.51
C VAL A 142 5.57 -15.34 4.88
N ARG A 143 4.50 -15.40 5.66
CA ARG A 143 4.53 -15.82 7.06
C ARG A 143 4.95 -17.28 7.21
N GLY A 144 5.87 -17.55 8.13
CA GLY A 144 6.34 -18.90 8.47
C GLY A 144 7.27 -19.54 7.41
N ALA A 145 7.44 -18.90 6.25
CA ALA A 145 8.30 -19.41 5.20
C ALA A 145 9.79 -19.39 5.61
N GLN A 146 10.53 -20.38 5.13
CA GLN A 146 11.96 -20.57 5.39
C GLN A 146 12.67 -20.95 4.10
N GLY A 147 14.02 -20.84 4.11
CA GLY A 147 14.87 -21.30 3.03
C GLY A 147 15.06 -20.28 1.90
N ALA A 148 14.73 -19.01 2.13
CA ALA A 148 15.05 -17.96 1.20
C ALA A 148 16.49 -17.47 1.36
N GLU A 149 17.12 -17.11 0.25
CA GLU A 149 18.42 -16.43 0.24
C GLU A 149 18.23 -14.92 0.42
N ASP A 150 19.16 -14.28 1.11
CA ASP A 150 19.21 -12.82 1.17
C ASP A 150 19.84 -12.29 -0.12
N VAL A 151 19.03 -11.65 -0.98
CA VAL A 151 19.46 -11.19 -2.30
C VAL A 151 18.79 -9.87 -2.69
N GLY A 152 19.48 -9.04 -3.49
CA GLY A 152 18.96 -7.79 -4.03
C GLY A 152 18.89 -6.65 -3.01
N GLU A 153 17.95 -5.72 -3.21
CA GLU A 153 17.81 -4.47 -2.46
C GLU A 153 16.60 -4.48 -1.52
N GLY A 154 16.54 -3.55 -0.57
CA GLY A 154 15.36 -3.27 0.26
C GLY A 154 14.50 -2.16 -0.34
N ALA A 155 13.29 -2.00 0.18
CA ALA A 155 12.52 -0.78 -0.03
C ALA A 155 13.21 0.42 0.66
N PRO A 156 12.95 1.67 0.22
CA PRO A 156 13.42 2.86 0.90
C PRO A 156 13.02 2.87 2.38
N GLU A 157 13.95 3.31 3.25
CA GLU A 157 13.68 3.36 4.69
C GLU A 157 12.68 4.47 5.00
N HIS A 158 11.68 4.17 5.84
CA HIS A 158 10.68 5.12 6.30
C HIS A 158 10.34 5.01 7.79
N ARG A 159 11.13 4.25 8.55
CA ARG A 159 11.00 4.20 10.01
C ARG A 159 11.34 5.56 10.60
N PHE A 160 10.60 5.93 11.63
CA PHE A 160 10.84 7.17 12.33
C PHE A 160 11.32 6.91 13.78
N ASP A 161 11.92 7.93 14.37
CA ASP A 161 12.43 7.88 15.73
C ASP A 161 11.27 7.82 16.73
N ASP A 162 11.30 6.83 17.62
CA ASP A 162 10.27 6.62 18.65
C ASP A 162 10.08 7.86 19.55
N SER A 163 11.09 8.70 19.71
CA SER A 163 10.99 9.94 20.50
C SER A 163 9.98 10.94 19.93
N LEU A 164 9.62 10.82 18.64
CA LEU A 164 8.55 11.65 18.05
C LEU A 164 7.19 11.39 18.68
N ARG A 165 6.93 10.17 19.15
CA ARG A 165 5.67 9.81 19.83
C ARG A 165 5.49 10.50 21.18
N GLU A 166 6.57 10.97 21.78
CA GLU A 166 6.54 11.72 23.05
C GLU A 166 6.19 13.22 22.87
N ARG A 167 6.16 13.67 21.61
CA ARG A 167 5.83 15.05 21.24
C ARG A 167 4.35 15.20 20.93
N GLU A 168 3.82 16.40 21.08
CA GLU A 168 2.48 16.72 20.57
C GLU A 168 2.44 16.51 19.05
N PRO A 169 1.40 15.83 18.53
CA PRO A 169 1.26 15.67 17.09
C PRO A 169 0.97 17.00 16.41
N ALA A 170 1.53 17.20 15.21
CA ALA A 170 1.25 18.36 14.37
C ALA A 170 -0.20 18.34 13.84
N ALA A 171 -0.77 17.13 13.69
CA ALA A 171 -2.19 16.93 13.37
C ALA A 171 -2.68 15.58 13.90
N GLU A 172 -3.99 15.53 14.23
CA GLU A 172 -4.70 14.31 14.57
C GLU A 172 -6.01 14.26 13.78
N VAL A 173 -6.25 13.16 13.05
CA VAL A 173 -7.42 12.99 12.19
C VAL A 173 -8.08 11.67 12.52
N SER A 174 -9.38 11.70 12.83
CA SER A 174 -10.20 10.51 13.07
C SER A 174 -11.17 10.29 11.93
N GLN A 175 -11.24 9.06 11.43
CA GLN A 175 -12.09 8.65 10.31
C GLN A 175 -12.72 7.29 10.62
N THR A 176 -13.94 7.06 10.16
CA THR A 176 -14.66 5.80 10.44
C THR A 176 -14.87 5.06 9.13
N TYR A 177 -14.60 3.75 9.13
CA TYR A 177 -14.93 2.88 8.02
C TYR A 177 -16.44 2.61 7.99
N ASP A 178 -17.04 2.64 6.82
CA ASP A 178 -18.43 2.22 6.65
C ASP A 178 -18.56 0.69 6.73
N ALA A 179 -19.77 0.21 7.00
CA ALA A 179 -20.05 -1.24 7.08
C ALA A 179 -19.78 -1.96 5.74
N ASP A 180 -19.96 -1.28 4.61
CA ASP A 180 -19.73 -1.79 3.25
C ASP A 180 -18.38 -1.40 2.65
N GLN A 181 -17.49 -0.79 3.44
CA GLN A 181 -16.21 -0.22 2.98
C GLN A 181 -15.38 -1.22 2.15
N THR A 182 -15.29 -2.47 2.61
CA THR A 182 -14.47 -3.49 1.95
C THR A 182 -15.01 -3.84 0.57
N PHE A 183 -16.33 -3.91 0.41
CA PHE A 183 -16.98 -4.26 -0.85
C PHE A 183 -16.78 -3.17 -1.90
N ARG A 184 -17.02 -1.91 -1.51
CA ARG A 184 -16.78 -0.74 -2.39
C ARG A 184 -15.32 -0.63 -2.79
N TYR A 185 -14.43 -0.83 -1.81
CA TYR A 185 -12.98 -0.75 -2.08
C TYR A 185 -12.50 -1.88 -3.00
N ALA A 186 -12.95 -3.13 -2.80
CA ALA A 186 -12.57 -4.24 -3.66
C ALA A 186 -12.93 -3.99 -5.12
N GLU A 187 -14.13 -3.47 -5.39
CA GLU A 187 -14.57 -3.12 -6.74
C GLU A 187 -13.73 -1.98 -7.34
N ALA A 188 -13.54 -0.90 -6.59
CA ALA A 188 -12.83 0.29 -7.04
C ALA A 188 -11.33 0.05 -7.23
N SER A 189 -10.68 -0.69 -6.33
CA SER A 189 -9.24 -0.99 -6.39
C SER A 189 -8.91 -2.14 -7.33
N GLY A 190 -9.83 -3.09 -7.52
CA GLY A 190 -9.59 -4.33 -8.26
C GLY A 190 -8.92 -5.41 -7.40
N ASP A 191 -9.01 -5.32 -6.07
CA ASP A 191 -8.53 -6.35 -5.13
C ASP A 191 -9.69 -7.23 -4.63
N PRO A 192 -9.93 -8.42 -5.21
CA PRO A 192 -11.06 -9.28 -4.87
C PRO A 192 -10.72 -10.33 -3.81
N MET A 193 -9.71 -10.11 -2.97
CA MET A 193 -9.30 -11.13 -2.00
C MET A 193 -10.42 -11.48 -1.03
N GLN A 194 -10.69 -12.77 -0.87
CA GLN A 194 -11.84 -13.30 -0.10
C GLN A 194 -11.81 -12.92 1.39
N ILE A 195 -10.64 -12.67 1.98
CA ILE A 195 -10.55 -12.20 3.38
C ILE A 195 -11.23 -10.86 3.61
N HIS A 196 -11.50 -10.10 2.56
CA HIS A 196 -12.16 -8.80 2.59
C HIS A 196 -13.64 -8.87 2.20
N LEU A 197 -14.12 -10.00 1.64
CA LEU A 197 -15.43 -10.11 1.00
C LEU A 197 -16.29 -11.26 1.52
N ASP A 198 -15.68 -12.32 2.07
CA ASP A 198 -16.37 -13.51 2.56
C ASP A 198 -16.05 -13.75 4.03
N ASP A 199 -17.04 -13.53 4.89
CA ASP A 199 -16.92 -13.67 6.34
C ASP A 199 -16.60 -15.10 6.77
N ALA A 200 -17.19 -16.10 6.08
CA ALA A 200 -16.94 -17.51 6.37
C ALA A 200 -15.49 -17.89 5.99
N PHE A 201 -15.02 -17.43 4.84
CA PHE A 201 -13.64 -17.63 4.42
C PHE A 201 -12.66 -16.94 5.38
N ALA A 202 -12.90 -15.67 5.72
CA ALA A 202 -12.05 -14.92 6.65
C ALA A 202 -11.92 -15.67 7.99
N LYS A 203 -13.02 -16.15 8.56
CA LYS A 203 -13.03 -16.95 9.79
C LYS A 203 -12.30 -18.29 9.64
N SER A 204 -12.41 -18.94 8.47
CA SER A 204 -11.74 -20.22 8.20
C SER A 204 -10.21 -20.12 8.21
N VAL A 205 -9.68 -18.93 7.92
CA VAL A 205 -8.22 -18.64 7.93
C VAL A 205 -7.76 -17.95 9.24
N GLY A 206 -8.63 -17.91 10.27
CA GLY A 206 -8.29 -17.43 11.62
C GLY A 206 -8.48 -15.93 11.84
N LEU A 207 -9.18 -15.23 10.95
CA LEU A 207 -9.57 -13.83 11.13
C LEU A 207 -10.90 -13.74 11.92
N PRO A 208 -11.20 -12.61 12.59
CA PRO A 208 -12.46 -12.45 13.34
C PRO A 208 -13.69 -12.31 12.45
N GLY A 209 -13.52 -12.00 11.19
CA GLY A 209 -14.49 -11.75 10.13
C GLY A 209 -13.81 -11.08 8.96
N ILE A 210 -14.58 -10.49 8.03
CA ILE A 210 -14.00 -9.69 6.95
C ILE A 210 -13.21 -8.52 7.54
N ILE A 211 -12.06 -8.21 6.93
CA ILE A 211 -11.15 -7.16 7.37
C ILE A 211 -11.05 -6.05 6.33
N ILE A 212 -10.73 -4.83 6.76
CA ILE A 212 -10.44 -3.70 5.86
C ILE A 212 -9.15 -3.99 5.08
N HIS A 213 -9.12 -3.65 3.79
CA HIS A 213 -7.91 -3.69 2.99
C HIS A 213 -6.86 -2.74 3.57
N GLY A 214 -5.62 -3.19 3.69
CA GLY A 214 -4.53 -2.33 4.16
C GLY A 214 -4.37 -1.07 3.31
N MET A 215 -4.50 -1.21 1.99
CA MET A 215 -4.43 -0.09 1.05
C MET A 215 -5.61 0.89 1.19
N CYS A 216 -6.78 0.44 1.63
CA CYS A 216 -7.89 1.33 2.01
C CYS A 216 -7.51 2.19 3.22
N SER A 217 -6.92 1.56 4.25
CA SER A 217 -6.41 2.30 5.43
C SER A 217 -5.34 3.32 5.04
N MET A 218 -4.43 2.96 4.12
CA MET A 218 -3.44 3.91 3.58
C MET A 218 -4.10 5.08 2.83
N ALA A 219 -5.19 4.83 2.08
CA ALA A 219 -5.92 5.90 1.41
C ALA A 219 -6.54 6.88 2.42
N PHE A 220 -7.10 6.38 3.51
CA PHE A 220 -7.59 7.23 4.61
C PHE A 220 -6.49 8.11 5.20
N THR A 221 -5.28 7.57 5.41
CA THR A 221 -4.16 8.39 5.89
C THR A 221 -3.70 9.43 4.88
N SER A 222 -3.81 9.16 3.56
CA SER A 222 -3.48 10.15 2.54
C SER A 222 -4.41 11.35 2.57
N VAL A 223 -5.71 11.13 2.78
CA VAL A 223 -6.70 12.19 2.96
C VAL A 223 -6.36 13.02 4.19
N GLY A 224 -6.10 12.37 5.34
CA GLY A 224 -5.72 13.07 6.56
C GLY A 224 -4.45 13.93 6.40
N ALA A 225 -3.44 13.43 5.68
CA ALA A 225 -2.22 14.19 5.41
C ALA A 225 -2.48 15.41 4.49
N ILE A 226 -3.28 15.24 3.43
CA ILE A 226 -3.63 16.32 2.50
C ILE A 226 -4.43 17.41 3.22
N GLU A 227 -5.50 17.04 3.92
CA GLU A 227 -6.35 17.99 4.65
C GLU A 227 -5.58 18.76 5.72
N SER A 228 -4.58 18.12 6.36
CA SER A 228 -3.80 18.75 7.42
C SER A 228 -2.68 19.66 6.89
N PHE A 229 -2.04 19.34 5.77
CA PHE A 229 -0.78 19.96 5.38
C PHE A 229 -0.75 20.59 3.98
N CYS A 230 -1.68 20.21 3.09
CA CYS A 230 -1.75 20.76 1.73
C CYS A 230 -3.18 20.76 1.14
N PRO A 231 -4.20 21.26 1.90
CA PRO A 231 -5.59 21.20 1.45
C PRO A 231 -5.86 21.98 0.16
N GLU A 232 -5.08 23.02 -0.12
CA GLU A 232 -5.21 23.86 -1.31
C GLU A 232 -4.71 23.16 -2.59
N ASP A 233 -3.75 22.21 -2.44
CA ASP A 233 -3.13 21.52 -3.54
C ASP A 233 -2.73 20.08 -3.13
N PRO A 234 -3.62 19.09 -3.34
CA PRO A 234 -3.36 17.68 -3.04
C PRO A 234 -2.13 17.10 -3.74
N THR A 235 -1.72 17.70 -4.87
CA THR A 235 -0.56 17.21 -5.65
C THR A 235 0.78 17.46 -4.96
N ARG A 236 0.78 18.24 -3.87
CA ARG A 236 1.97 18.47 -3.04
C ARG A 236 2.34 17.29 -2.17
N LEU A 237 1.46 16.31 -1.96
CA LEU A 237 1.86 15.03 -1.35
C LEU A 237 2.77 14.29 -2.35
N ARG A 238 4.07 14.18 -2.01
CA ARG A 238 5.08 13.61 -2.91
C ARG A 238 5.55 12.22 -2.52
N ARG A 239 5.34 11.82 -1.28
CA ARG A 239 5.60 10.46 -0.80
C ARG A 239 4.61 10.10 0.29
N LEU A 240 4.17 8.86 0.28
CA LEU A 240 3.41 8.27 1.37
C LEU A 240 3.86 6.82 1.54
N ALA A 241 4.32 6.48 2.75
CA ALA A 241 4.74 5.13 3.09
C ALA A 241 4.02 4.63 4.35
N VAL A 242 3.78 3.33 4.40
CA VAL A 242 3.11 2.65 5.53
C VAL A 242 3.74 1.30 5.80
N ARG A 243 3.67 0.89 7.06
CA ARG A 243 3.80 -0.50 7.47
C ARG A 243 2.48 -0.95 8.09
N PHE A 244 1.87 -1.98 7.52
CA PHE A 244 0.65 -2.59 8.04
C PHE A 244 0.99 -3.45 9.25
N ALA A 245 0.42 -3.11 10.41
CA ALA A 245 0.80 -3.74 11.69
C ALA A 245 -0.31 -4.61 12.28
N SER A 246 -1.56 -4.15 12.20
CA SER A 246 -2.74 -4.89 12.66
C SER A 246 -3.88 -4.75 11.67
N ILE A 247 -4.80 -5.70 11.72
CA ILE A 247 -6.05 -5.63 10.95
C ILE A 247 -6.96 -4.52 11.49
N ALA A 248 -7.75 -3.92 10.60
CA ALA A 248 -8.90 -3.09 10.95
C ALA A 248 -10.19 -3.76 10.48
N LEU A 249 -11.29 -3.48 11.14
CA LEU A 249 -12.61 -4.05 10.85
C LEU A 249 -13.54 -2.96 10.29
N PRO A 250 -14.55 -3.32 9.49
CA PRO A 250 -15.64 -2.41 9.15
C PRO A 250 -16.24 -1.77 10.41
N GLU A 251 -16.76 -0.56 10.27
CA GLU A 251 -17.38 0.27 11.32
C GLU A 251 -16.42 0.76 12.43
N GLN A 252 -15.14 0.35 12.42
CA GLN A 252 -14.15 0.90 13.35
C GLN A 252 -13.78 2.34 12.97
N THR A 253 -13.56 3.13 14.02
CA THR A 253 -12.91 4.45 13.87
C THR A 253 -11.40 4.28 14.02
N ILE A 254 -10.67 4.87 13.09
CA ILE A 254 -9.21 4.98 13.14
C ILE A 254 -8.81 6.43 13.41
N THR A 255 -7.75 6.61 14.19
CA THR A 255 -7.15 7.92 14.46
C THR A 255 -5.70 7.90 14.00
N THR A 256 -5.37 8.79 13.06
CA THR A 256 -4.00 8.98 12.58
C THR A 256 -3.40 10.21 13.23
N ARG A 257 -2.23 10.04 13.86
CA ARG A 257 -1.42 11.11 14.43
C ARG A 257 -0.20 11.35 13.57
N TYR A 258 0.03 12.61 13.21
CA TYR A 258 1.15 13.05 12.41
C TYR A 258 2.09 13.89 13.26
N TRP A 259 3.39 13.58 13.26
CA TRP A 259 4.43 14.34 13.95
C TRP A 259 5.36 15.00 12.94
N ASP A 260 5.70 16.24 13.18
CA ASP A 260 6.72 16.94 12.40
C ASP A 260 8.08 16.25 12.57
N ALA A 261 8.59 15.70 11.46
CA ALA A 261 9.88 15.02 11.37
C ALA A 261 10.95 15.87 10.67
N GLY A 262 10.70 17.19 10.51
CA GLY A 262 11.62 18.14 9.90
C GLY A 262 11.46 18.22 8.37
N GLU A 263 12.56 18.51 7.70
CA GLU A 263 12.59 18.72 6.25
C GLU A 263 13.64 17.80 5.60
N ARG A 264 13.32 17.28 4.42
CA ARG A 264 14.24 16.51 3.58
C ARG A 264 14.06 16.95 2.12
N ASP A 265 15.14 17.31 1.45
CA ASP A 265 15.16 17.68 0.02
C ASP A 265 14.11 18.76 -0.34
N GLY A 266 13.93 19.77 0.55
CA GLY A 266 12.97 20.87 0.37
C GLY A 266 11.50 20.46 0.57
N ARG A 267 11.24 19.31 1.21
CA ARG A 267 9.89 18.81 1.53
C ARG A 267 9.71 18.71 3.03
N ALA A 268 8.60 19.19 3.54
CA ALA A 268 8.21 18.95 4.92
C ALA A 268 7.90 17.47 5.11
N CYS A 269 8.46 16.86 6.15
CA CYS A 269 8.34 15.45 6.45
C CYS A 269 7.48 15.25 7.70
N TYR A 270 6.55 14.30 7.62
CA TYR A 270 5.69 13.91 8.74
C TYR A 270 5.77 12.42 8.95
N ALA A 271 6.20 12.03 10.15
CA ALA A 271 6.04 10.66 10.63
C ALA A 271 4.61 10.46 11.13
N TYR A 272 4.03 9.28 10.93
CA TYR A 272 2.67 9.07 11.44
C TYR A 272 2.38 7.62 11.86
N GLU A 273 1.36 7.48 12.68
CA GLU A 273 0.84 6.20 13.14
C GLU A 273 -0.69 6.25 13.19
N THR A 274 -1.34 5.14 12.88
CA THR A 274 -2.79 5.02 12.91
C THR A 274 -3.21 3.95 13.90
N THR A 275 -4.10 4.31 14.83
CA THR A 275 -4.66 3.39 15.82
C THR A 275 -6.16 3.26 15.62
N SER A 276 -6.71 2.06 15.83
CA SER A 276 -8.16 1.87 15.89
C SER A 276 -8.73 2.25 17.27
N ASP A 277 -10.04 2.46 17.34
CA ASP A 277 -10.78 2.67 18.60
C ASP A 277 -10.69 1.47 19.57
N ALA A 278 -10.35 0.28 19.08
CA ALA A 278 -9.99 -0.88 19.89
C ALA A 278 -8.55 -0.82 20.44
N GLY A 279 -7.79 0.23 20.16
CA GLY A 279 -6.41 0.42 20.62
C GLY A 279 -5.35 -0.34 19.83
N ALA A 280 -5.70 -0.99 18.71
CA ALA A 280 -4.73 -1.67 17.86
C ALA A 280 -4.01 -0.67 16.96
N VAL A 281 -2.69 -0.80 16.82
CA VAL A 281 -1.91 -0.04 15.84
C VAL A 281 -2.13 -0.68 14.46
N VAL A 282 -2.91 -0.02 13.60
CA VAL A 282 -3.25 -0.47 12.25
C VAL A 282 -2.11 -0.19 11.27
N ILE A 283 -1.60 1.05 11.32
CA ILE A 283 -0.43 1.49 10.53
C ILE A 283 0.62 2.02 11.50
N LYS A 284 1.85 1.59 11.31
CA LYS A 284 3.02 2.13 11.99
C LYS A 284 4.12 2.48 11.00
N ASP A 285 5.13 3.17 11.49
CA ASP A 285 6.26 3.62 10.66
C ASP A 285 5.76 4.37 9.40
N GLY A 286 4.63 5.10 9.52
CA GLY A 286 4.07 5.91 8.45
C GLY A 286 4.95 7.13 8.17
N TRP A 287 5.08 7.49 6.88
CA TRP A 287 5.88 8.62 6.43
C TRP A 287 5.19 9.37 5.30
N ALA A 288 5.10 10.69 5.42
CA ALA A 288 4.55 11.56 4.39
C ALA A 288 5.53 12.70 4.08
N GLU A 289 5.70 13.02 2.79
CA GLU A 289 6.51 14.16 2.33
C GLU A 289 5.63 15.11 1.53
N ILE A 290 5.62 16.38 1.96
CA ILE A 290 4.82 17.45 1.37
C ILE A 290 5.76 18.49 0.74
N ALA A 291 5.62 18.71 -0.57
CA ALA A 291 6.40 19.72 -1.28
C ALA A 291 6.03 21.14 -0.84
N ALA A 292 6.96 22.08 -0.98
CA ALA A 292 6.67 23.49 -0.79
C ALA A 292 5.60 23.98 -1.79
N PRO A 293 4.82 25.02 -1.47
CA PRO A 293 3.90 25.63 -2.43
C PRO A 293 4.62 26.06 -3.71
N GLY A 294 4.13 25.65 -4.88
CA GLY A 294 4.69 26.02 -6.18
C GLY A 294 5.97 25.27 -6.59
N ALA A 295 6.30 24.15 -5.94
CA ALA A 295 7.46 23.29 -6.26
C ALA A 295 7.15 22.23 -7.31
#